data_34177a6927b7e6bc075372ad30339bc2
#
_entry.id   34177a6927b7e6bc075372ad30339bc2
#
_cell.length_a   1.000
_cell.length_b   1.000
_cell.length_c   1.000
_cell.angle_alpha   90.00
_cell.angle_beta   90.00
_cell.angle_gamma   90.00
#
_symmetry.space_group_name_H-M   'P 1'
#
loop_
_entity.id
_entity.type
_entity.pdbx_description
1 polymer ?
#
loop_
_entity_poly.entity_id
_entity_poly.type
_entity_poly.pdbx_seq_one_letter_code
_entity_poly.pdbx_strand_id
1 'polypeptide(L)'
;MAGGLYNSIRPSSSSFHQNFSSRLLLLLTVLPLTLAAFAFILQWRGGLNDPTTRWSPDNHRFPGGMGSSAPQDVVHLPASSDCVEILGRSSSPSFPYYHDWKFNYDADLKPKICITTSTSAGLEQILPWLFYHKVLGVTTFFLFVEGNAASPNVSHVLESIPGVKVIYRTRELEEKQARSRIWNETWLSSFFYKPCNYELFVKQSLNMEMAIVMARDAGVDWIIHLDTDELLHPAGAREYSLRQLLLEVPGNVDMVIFPNYESSVERDDIKEPFSEVSMFKKNYDHLTKDVYFGMYKESTRGNPNYFLTYGNGKAAARIQDHLRPNGAHRWHNYMKTPNEIKLEEAAVLHYTYTKFSDLTSRRDRCGCKPTKEDVKRCFILEFDRAAFIIASTATGEEMLQWYRDHVVWTDKALNLKLLRKGILTRIYAPMAIVKGLRESGVFSSVIASAQTTISKEKFLSSVESSNSTRGSGSKLMSSRKFGSSGESQATARKVLEITDTDSHMEAVPPLSPPGMDDIGMETL
;
A
#
# COMPACT_ATOMS: atom_id res chain seq x y z
N MET A 1 -40.06 -89.98 29.99
CA MET A 1 -40.18 -90.52 28.60
C MET A 1 -39.66 -89.52 27.65
N ALA A 2 -38.70 -89.88 26.89
CA ALA A 2 -38.24 -89.40 25.56
C ALA A 2 -38.13 -87.85 25.37
N GLY A 3 -37.06 -87.28 25.13
CA GLY A 3 -35.83 -87.63 24.38
C GLY A 3 -35.86 -86.80 23.07
N GLY A 4 -34.93 -85.97 22.83
CA GLY A 4 -34.83 -85.27 21.56
C GLY A 4 -33.69 -84.23 21.53
N LEU A 5 -32.50 -84.67 21.22
CA LEU A 5 -31.33 -83.88 20.93
C LEU A 5 -31.53 -83.19 19.57
N TYR A 6 -31.34 -81.84 19.53
CA TYR A 6 -31.09 -81.12 18.30
C TYR A 6 -29.76 -80.37 18.32
N ASN A 7 -28.81 -80.89 17.57
CA ASN A 7 -27.54 -80.21 17.24
C ASN A 7 -27.79 -79.00 16.34
N SER A 8 -27.45 -77.84 16.82
CA SER A 8 -27.41 -76.61 16.02
C SER A 8 -25.98 -76.36 15.53
N ILE A 9 -25.80 -76.49 14.25
CA ILE A 9 -24.58 -76.13 13.51
C ILE A 9 -24.53 -74.60 13.40
N ARG A 10 -23.52 -73.99 13.97
CA ARG A 10 -23.19 -72.57 13.72
C ARG A 10 -22.41 -72.44 12.44
N PRO A 11 -22.75 -71.52 11.51
CA PRO A 11 -21.85 -71.16 10.41
C PRO A 11 -20.83 -70.12 10.93
N SER A 12 -19.56 -70.40 10.68
CA SER A 12 -18.43 -69.51 10.90
C SER A 12 -18.39 -68.41 9.84
N SER A 13 -18.79 -67.19 10.23
CA SER A 13 -18.65 -66.02 9.36
C SER A 13 -17.65 -65.02 9.98
N SER A 14 -16.35 -65.36 9.99
CA SER A 14 -15.34 -64.46 10.54
C SER A 14 -14.11 -64.21 9.69
N SER A 15 -14.05 -64.66 8.45
CA SER A 15 -12.86 -64.44 7.60
C SER A 15 -12.97 -63.31 6.58
N PHE A 16 -14.17 -62.82 6.31
CA PHE A 16 -14.35 -61.77 5.29
C PHE A 16 -14.14 -60.35 5.81
N HIS A 17 -14.46 -60.09 7.09
CA HIS A 17 -14.30 -58.76 7.71
C HIS A 17 -12.85 -58.41 8.04
N GLN A 18 -12.01 -59.37 8.41
CA GLN A 18 -10.61 -59.12 8.72
C GLN A 18 -9.78 -58.76 7.50
N ASN A 19 -10.08 -59.35 6.34
CA ASN A 19 -9.39 -59.01 5.10
C ASN A 19 -9.78 -57.64 4.54
N PHE A 20 -10.98 -57.16 4.81
CA PHE A 20 -11.42 -55.84 4.35
C PHE A 20 -10.82 -54.71 5.19
N SER A 21 -10.79 -54.88 6.52
CA SER A 21 -10.20 -53.90 7.47
C SER A 21 -8.69 -53.74 7.26
N SER A 22 -7.96 -54.83 7.03
CA SER A 22 -6.52 -54.76 6.75
C SER A 22 -6.20 -54.16 5.39
N ARG A 23 -7.02 -54.41 4.38
CA ARG A 23 -6.88 -53.74 3.08
C ARG A 23 -7.23 -52.26 3.10
N LEU A 24 -8.25 -51.87 3.90
CA LEU A 24 -8.62 -50.47 4.10
C LEU A 24 -7.53 -49.71 4.86
N LEU A 25 -6.96 -50.35 5.90
CA LEU A 25 -5.84 -49.79 6.69
C LEU A 25 -4.59 -49.61 5.80
N LEU A 26 -4.30 -50.59 4.94
CA LEU A 26 -3.19 -50.54 4.02
C LEU A 26 -3.38 -49.45 2.95
N LEU A 27 -4.60 -49.25 2.47
CA LEU A 27 -4.95 -48.14 1.56
C LEU A 27 -4.83 -46.76 2.23
N LEU A 28 -5.29 -46.62 3.47
CA LEU A 28 -5.26 -45.37 4.23
C LEU A 28 -3.85 -44.98 4.71
N THR A 29 -2.93 -45.93 4.85
CA THR A 29 -1.56 -45.65 5.28
C THR A 29 -0.55 -45.65 4.13
N VAL A 30 -0.62 -46.60 3.22
CA VAL A 30 0.38 -46.75 2.14
C VAL A 30 0.13 -45.76 1.02
N LEU A 31 -1.12 -45.46 0.68
CA LEU A 31 -1.42 -44.51 -0.40
C LEU A 31 -0.97 -43.07 -0.08
N PRO A 32 -1.23 -42.49 1.10
CA PRO A 32 -0.70 -41.18 1.46
C PRO A 32 0.83 -41.15 1.52
N LEU A 33 1.47 -42.20 2.05
CA LEU A 33 2.92 -42.30 2.11
C LEU A 33 3.55 -42.42 0.71
N THR A 34 2.94 -43.15 -0.20
CA THR A 34 3.42 -43.25 -1.59
C THR A 34 3.20 -41.95 -2.35
N LEU A 35 2.07 -41.26 -2.14
CA LEU A 35 1.81 -39.95 -2.73
C LEU A 35 2.78 -38.88 -2.19
N ALA A 36 3.07 -38.90 -0.87
CA ALA A 36 4.05 -38.02 -0.25
C ALA A 36 5.47 -38.31 -0.77
N ALA A 37 5.86 -39.57 -0.87
CA ALA A 37 7.14 -39.96 -1.47
C ALA A 37 7.24 -39.57 -2.95
N PHE A 38 6.16 -39.71 -3.71
CA PHE A 38 6.10 -39.32 -5.11
C PHE A 38 6.15 -37.78 -5.27
N ALA A 39 5.44 -37.04 -4.42
CA ALA A 39 5.53 -35.60 -4.35
C ALA A 39 6.96 -35.14 -3.98
N PHE A 40 7.60 -35.80 -3.03
CA PHE A 40 8.98 -35.54 -2.65
C PHE A 40 9.97 -35.83 -3.78
N ILE A 41 9.78 -36.94 -4.53
CA ILE A 41 10.61 -37.30 -5.69
C ILE A 41 10.37 -36.33 -6.84
N LEU A 42 9.13 -35.87 -7.05
CA LEU A 42 8.81 -34.83 -8.04
C LEU A 42 9.44 -33.48 -7.63
N GLN A 43 9.43 -33.16 -6.37
CA GLN A 43 10.06 -31.95 -5.83
C GLN A 43 11.60 -32.03 -5.91
N TRP A 44 12.18 -33.20 -5.79
CA TRP A 44 13.62 -33.41 -5.89
C TRP A 44 14.13 -33.63 -7.33
N ARG A 45 13.35 -34.28 -8.21
CA ARG A 45 13.70 -34.50 -9.64
C ARG A 45 13.13 -33.49 -10.59
N GLY A 46 12.01 -32.90 -10.25
CA GLY A 46 11.37 -31.88 -11.03
C GLY A 46 11.70 -30.54 -10.45
N GLY A 47 12.86 -30.03 -10.77
CA GLY A 47 12.89 -28.61 -11.00
C GLY A 47 11.76 -28.28 -11.98
N LEU A 48 10.53 -28.11 -11.53
CA LEU A 48 9.64 -27.13 -12.11
C LEU A 48 10.50 -25.87 -12.04
N ASN A 49 11.04 -25.51 -13.21
CA ASN A 49 11.84 -24.31 -13.36
C ASN A 49 11.05 -23.20 -12.71
N ASP A 50 11.45 -22.84 -11.49
CA ASP A 50 10.98 -21.67 -10.79
C ASP A 50 11.13 -20.53 -11.81
N PRO A 51 10.06 -19.84 -12.21
CA PRO A 51 10.17 -18.73 -13.15
C PRO A 51 11.15 -17.67 -12.65
N THR A 52 11.48 -17.64 -11.35
CA THR A 52 12.49 -16.76 -10.75
C THR A 52 13.92 -17.14 -11.12
N THR A 53 14.21 -18.43 -11.44
CA THR A 53 15.56 -18.85 -11.86
C THR A 53 15.87 -18.54 -13.33
N ARG A 54 14.88 -18.16 -14.12
CA ARG A 54 15.09 -17.67 -15.50
C ARG A 54 15.69 -16.27 -15.58
N TRP A 55 15.76 -15.57 -14.46
CA TRP A 55 16.30 -14.21 -14.36
C TRP A 55 17.59 -14.12 -13.56
N SER A 56 18.32 -15.20 -13.43
CA SER A 56 19.71 -15.12 -12.97
C SER A 56 20.54 -14.44 -14.06
N PRO A 57 21.26 -13.34 -13.76
CA PRO A 57 22.03 -12.59 -14.76
C PRO A 57 23.35 -13.25 -15.12
N ASP A 58 23.43 -14.58 -15.10
CA ASP A 58 24.59 -15.28 -15.61
C ASP A 58 24.50 -15.36 -17.14
N ASN A 59 25.35 -14.58 -17.79
CA ASN A 59 25.75 -14.63 -19.20
C ASN A 59 25.04 -13.72 -20.23
N HIS A 60 24.68 -12.51 -19.89
CA HIS A 60 24.62 -11.49 -20.94
C HIS A 60 25.56 -10.32 -20.64
N ARG A 61 26.81 -10.48 -21.10
CA ARG A 61 27.72 -9.37 -21.37
C ARG A 61 26.97 -8.34 -22.22
N PHE A 62 26.78 -7.16 -21.68
CA PHE A 62 26.34 -6.01 -22.46
C PHE A 62 27.31 -5.78 -23.62
N PRO A 63 26.88 -5.67 -24.88
CA PRO A 63 27.74 -5.21 -25.96
C PRO A 63 27.89 -3.70 -25.83
N GLY A 64 29.07 -3.25 -25.38
CA GLY A 64 29.35 -1.81 -25.33
C GLY A 64 30.41 -1.37 -24.35
N GLY A 65 31.21 -2.26 -23.79
CA GLY A 65 32.41 -1.90 -23.03
C GLY A 65 33.65 -1.96 -23.90
N MET A 66 34.11 -0.83 -24.45
CA MET A 66 35.43 -0.70 -25.06
C MET A 66 36.49 -1.05 -24.02
N GLY A 67 37.29 -2.09 -24.32
CA GLY A 67 38.46 -2.42 -23.57
C GLY A 67 39.54 -1.34 -23.76
N SER A 68 40.06 -0.83 -22.67
CA SER A 68 41.34 -0.19 -22.63
C SER A 68 42.20 -0.91 -21.58
N SER A 69 43.13 -1.67 -22.08
CA SER A 69 44.25 -2.20 -21.33
C SER A 69 45.22 -1.05 -20.98
N ALA A 70 45.42 -0.82 -19.69
CA ALA A 70 46.59 -0.05 -19.20
C ALA A 70 47.01 -0.58 -17.82
N PRO A 71 48.29 -0.40 -17.44
CA PRO A 71 49.00 -1.34 -16.57
C PRO A 71 48.75 -1.11 -15.08
N GLN A 72 49.00 -2.19 -14.33
CA GLN A 72 48.97 -2.23 -12.86
C GLN A 72 50.02 -1.26 -12.27
N ASP A 73 49.52 -0.22 -11.60
CA ASP A 73 50.25 0.45 -10.53
C ASP A 73 49.52 0.19 -9.22
N VAL A 74 50.16 -0.56 -8.36
CA VAL A 74 49.74 -0.87 -7.01
C VAL A 74 49.86 0.40 -6.17
N VAL A 75 48.79 1.13 -6.03
CA VAL A 75 48.69 2.20 -5.03
C VAL A 75 48.20 1.58 -3.72
N HIS A 76 49.09 1.49 -2.75
CA HIS A 76 48.75 1.22 -1.36
C HIS A 76 47.78 2.29 -0.87
N LEU A 77 46.49 1.94 -0.74
CA LEU A 77 45.51 2.71 0.00
C LEU A 77 45.76 2.50 1.50
N PRO A 78 45.86 3.56 2.31
CA PRO A 78 45.97 3.42 3.76
C PRO A 78 44.69 2.81 4.31
N ALA A 79 44.84 1.72 5.05
CA ALA A 79 43.76 1.11 5.84
C ALA A 79 43.33 2.09 6.93
N SER A 80 42.02 2.26 7.05
CA SER A 80 41.26 3.07 7.99
C SER A 80 40.82 4.46 7.47
N SER A 81 39.94 4.47 6.49
CA SER A 81 39.02 5.58 6.37
C SER A 81 37.76 5.22 7.20
N ASP A 82 37.64 5.89 8.30
CA ASP A 82 36.51 5.76 9.22
C ASP A 82 35.24 6.18 8.49
N CYS A 83 34.37 5.23 8.14
CA CYS A 83 33.08 5.51 7.50
C CYS A 83 32.20 6.46 8.33
N VAL A 84 32.55 6.64 9.59
CA VAL A 84 31.90 7.58 10.52
C VAL A 84 32.25 9.04 10.15
N GLU A 85 33.46 9.32 9.65
CA GLU A 85 33.85 10.67 9.24
C GLU A 85 33.19 11.11 7.91
N ILE A 86 32.87 10.17 7.03
CA ILE A 86 32.14 10.43 5.79
C ILE A 86 30.65 10.68 6.08
N LEU A 87 30.09 10.02 7.09
CA LEU A 87 28.70 10.23 7.53
C LEU A 87 28.50 11.50 8.39
N GLY A 88 29.58 12.03 8.98
CA GLY A 88 29.55 13.24 9.83
C GLY A 88 29.54 14.57 9.06
N ARG A 89 29.86 14.57 7.78
CA ARG A 89 29.72 15.74 6.93
C ARG A 89 28.35 15.74 6.28
N SER A 90 27.37 16.37 6.91
CA SER A 90 26.02 16.55 6.40
C SER A 90 25.94 17.59 5.27
N SER A 91 26.71 17.46 4.23
CA SER A 91 26.28 17.98 2.95
C SER A 91 25.45 16.90 2.29
N SER A 92 24.13 17.04 2.32
CA SER A 92 23.24 16.27 1.43
C SER A 92 23.90 16.22 0.07
N PRO A 93 24.09 15.03 -0.54
CA PRO A 93 24.60 14.99 -1.89
C PRO A 93 23.67 15.88 -2.71
N SER A 94 24.22 16.98 -3.23
CA SER A 94 23.47 17.81 -4.17
C SER A 94 23.20 16.93 -5.36
N PHE A 95 21.94 16.61 -5.58
CA PHE A 95 21.53 15.96 -6.80
C PHE A 95 21.68 17.01 -7.92
N PRO A 96 22.69 16.93 -8.79
CA PRO A 96 22.97 17.96 -9.78
C PRO A 96 21.86 18.12 -10.82
N TYR A 97 20.89 17.22 -10.81
CA TYR A 97 19.79 17.17 -11.78
C TYR A 97 18.57 18.02 -11.43
N TYR A 98 18.49 18.59 -10.21
CA TYR A 98 17.29 19.34 -9.79
C TYR A 98 17.20 20.75 -10.31
N HIS A 99 18.32 21.39 -10.68
CA HIS A 99 18.31 22.79 -11.11
C HIS A 99 17.68 23.00 -12.49
N ASP A 100 17.75 22.00 -13.37
CA ASP A 100 17.19 22.05 -14.72
C ASP A 100 16.06 21.03 -14.95
N TRP A 101 15.66 20.33 -13.89
CA TRP A 101 14.66 19.28 -14.00
C TRP A 101 13.27 19.87 -14.25
N LYS A 102 12.74 19.63 -15.44
CA LYS A 102 11.37 19.97 -15.80
C LYS A 102 10.53 18.71 -15.73
N PHE A 103 9.38 18.80 -15.04
CA PHE A 103 8.37 17.77 -15.16
C PHE A 103 7.90 17.72 -16.61
N ASN A 104 8.37 16.76 -17.35
CA ASN A 104 7.92 16.55 -18.73
C ASN A 104 6.54 15.93 -18.66
N TYR A 105 5.52 16.74 -18.93
CA TYR A 105 4.13 16.31 -19.00
C TYR A 105 3.72 15.84 -20.40
N ASP A 106 4.66 15.80 -21.34
CA ASP A 106 4.38 15.44 -22.72
C ASP A 106 3.75 14.05 -22.84
N ALA A 107 2.70 13.99 -23.64
CA ALA A 107 1.79 12.88 -23.80
C ALA A 107 2.45 11.57 -24.30
N ASP A 108 3.71 11.62 -24.74
CA ASP A 108 4.37 10.53 -25.46
C ASP A 108 5.33 9.69 -24.60
N LEU A 109 5.45 10.00 -23.29
CA LEU A 109 6.29 9.20 -22.40
C LEU A 109 5.68 7.80 -22.19
N LYS A 110 6.40 6.77 -22.64
CA LYS A 110 6.02 5.36 -22.45
C LYS A 110 6.97 4.66 -21.48
N PRO A 111 6.47 3.71 -20.66
CA PRO A 111 5.05 3.46 -20.40
C PRO A 111 4.39 4.60 -19.60
N LYS A 112 3.11 4.85 -19.86
CA LYS A 112 2.29 5.74 -19.03
C LYS A 112 1.88 5.04 -17.77
N ILE A 113 2.16 5.64 -16.63
CA ILE A 113 1.91 5.04 -15.31
C ILE A 113 0.92 5.91 -14.55
N CYS A 114 -0.13 5.30 -13.99
CA CYS A 114 -0.98 5.98 -13.04
C CYS A 114 -0.90 5.38 -11.65
N ILE A 115 -1.07 6.25 -10.65
CA ILE A 115 -1.32 5.85 -9.26
C ILE A 115 -2.74 6.24 -8.90
N THR A 116 -3.46 5.31 -8.27
CA THR A 116 -4.76 5.58 -7.64
C THR A 116 -4.63 5.48 -6.13
N THR A 117 -5.28 6.39 -5.41
CA THR A 117 -5.31 6.38 -3.93
C THR A 117 -6.62 6.92 -3.42
N SER A 118 -6.99 6.50 -2.20
CA SER A 118 -8.08 7.08 -1.41
C SER A 118 -7.48 7.81 -0.23
N THR A 119 -7.75 9.10 -0.07
CA THR A 119 -7.08 9.90 0.96
C THR A 119 -7.98 10.95 1.60
N SER A 120 -7.75 11.17 2.88
CA SER A 120 -8.31 12.29 3.66
C SER A 120 -7.21 13.22 4.20
N ALA A 121 -5.95 13.01 3.77
CA ALA A 121 -4.80 13.76 4.27
C ALA A 121 -4.76 15.21 3.80
N GLY A 122 -3.96 16.05 4.46
CA GLY A 122 -3.68 17.42 4.04
C GLY A 122 -2.54 17.52 3.03
N LEU A 123 -2.27 18.74 2.57
CA LEU A 123 -1.21 19.02 1.59
C LEU A 123 0.18 18.64 2.10
N GLU A 124 0.41 18.74 3.41
CA GLU A 124 1.68 18.41 4.06
C GLU A 124 2.10 16.94 3.86
N GLN A 125 1.14 16.05 3.67
CA GLN A 125 1.37 14.64 3.39
C GLN A 125 1.27 14.34 1.89
N ILE A 126 0.26 14.89 1.21
CA ILE A 126 -0.02 14.55 -0.19
C ILE A 126 1.02 15.14 -1.14
N LEU A 127 1.48 16.38 -0.97
CA LEU A 127 2.42 17.00 -1.92
C LEU A 127 3.77 16.29 -1.97
N PRO A 128 4.46 15.98 -0.82
CA PRO A 128 5.70 15.22 -0.87
C PRO A 128 5.53 13.85 -1.51
N TRP A 129 4.46 13.14 -1.19
CA TRP A 129 4.12 11.84 -1.76
C TRP A 129 3.90 11.92 -3.28
N LEU A 130 3.08 12.87 -3.73
CA LEU A 130 2.74 13.06 -5.13
C LEU A 130 3.96 13.45 -5.99
N PHE A 131 4.70 14.47 -5.54
CA PHE A 131 5.85 14.95 -6.29
C PHE A 131 7.02 13.95 -6.28
N TYR A 132 7.20 13.19 -5.20
CA TYR A 132 8.12 12.06 -5.20
C TYR A 132 7.81 11.08 -6.34
N HIS A 133 6.57 10.63 -6.47
CA HIS A 133 6.18 9.71 -7.53
C HIS A 133 6.24 10.35 -8.93
N LYS A 134 6.02 11.66 -9.06
CA LYS A 134 6.28 12.36 -10.31
C LYS A 134 7.75 12.31 -10.70
N VAL A 135 8.67 12.46 -9.75
CA VAL A 135 10.13 12.30 -9.99
C VAL A 135 10.44 10.90 -10.49
N LEU A 136 9.78 9.89 -9.97
CA LEU A 136 9.95 8.50 -10.43
C LEU A 136 9.37 8.23 -11.83
N GLY A 137 8.66 9.20 -12.43
CA GLY A 137 8.09 9.08 -13.77
C GLY A 137 6.61 8.71 -13.83
N VAL A 138 5.88 8.82 -12.72
CA VAL A 138 4.42 8.68 -12.73
C VAL A 138 3.78 9.89 -13.37
N THR A 139 2.91 9.67 -14.38
CA THR A 139 2.31 10.73 -15.17
C THR A 139 0.91 11.13 -14.71
N THR A 140 0.16 10.19 -14.14
CA THR A 140 -1.26 10.36 -13.84
C THR A 140 -1.59 9.93 -12.42
N PHE A 141 -2.43 10.70 -11.74
CA PHE A 141 -2.90 10.41 -10.38
C PHE A 141 -4.42 10.51 -10.32
N PHE A 142 -5.06 9.46 -9.83
CA PHE A 142 -6.49 9.44 -9.52
C PHE A 142 -6.66 9.49 -8.00
N LEU A 143 -6.99 10.68 -7.49
CA LEU A 143 -7.12 10.93 -6.05
C LEU A 143 -8.60 10.92 -5.65
N PHE A 144 -9.04 9.86 -5.01
CA PHE A 144 -10.36 9.79 -4.39
C PHE A 144 -10.28 10.47 -3.03
N VAL A 145 -10.85 11.66 -2.92
CA VAL A 145 -10.67 12.55 -1.77
C VAL A 145 -11.88 12.57 -0.84
N GLU A 146 -11.58 12.55 0.45
CA GLU A 146 -12.54 12.68 1.54
C GLU A 146 -11.97 13.60 2.63
N GLY A 147 -12.79 14.00 3.59
CA GLY A 147 -12.34 14.78 4.75
C GLY A 147 -11.53 16.02 4.37
N ASN A 148 -10.34 16.17 4.95
CA ASN A 148 -9.47 17.33 4.69
C ASN A 148 -9.02 17.42 3.23
N ALA A 149 -8.72 16.29 2.59
CA ALA A 149 -8.33 16.27 1.16
C ALA A 149 -9.44 16.80 0.24
N ALA A 150 -10.71 16.66 0.61
CA ALA A 150 -11.86 17.18 -0.13
C ALA A 150 -12.17 18.66 0.18
N SER A 151 -11.51 19.24 1.18
CA SER A 151 -11.72 20.66 1.51
C SER A 151 -11.24 21.56 0.36
N PRO A 152 -11.91 22.69 0.08
CA PRO A 152 -11.57 23.57 -1.04
C PRO A 152 -10.11 24.05 -1.02
N ASN A 153 -9.56 24.29 0.16
CA ASN A 153 -8.17 24.75 0.30
C ASN A 153 -7.14 23.69 -0.10
N VAL A 154 -7.50 22.42 -0.01
CA VAL A 154 -6.62 21.29 -0.38
C VAL A 154 -6.93 20.86 -1.82
N SER A 155 -8.19 20.58 -2.13
CA SER A 155 -8.59 20.02 -3.41
C SER A 155 -8.25 20.93 -4.60
N HIS A 156 -8.42 22.26 -4.49
CA HIS A 156 -8.04 23.18 -5.56
C HIS A 156 -6.54 23.19 -5.84
N VAL A 157 -5.71 23.04 -4.80
CA VAL A 157 -4.26 22.91 -5.01
C VAL A 157 -3.98 21.60 -5.76
N LEU A 158 -4.60 20.50 -5.39
CA LEU A 158 -4.41 19.22 -6.06
C LEU A 158 -4.90 19.24 -7.51
N GLU A 159 -6.06 19.84 -7.78
CA GLU A 159 -6.62 20.01 -9.13
C GLU A 159 -5.74 20.88 -10.04
N SER A 160 -4.98 21.82 -9.48
CA SER A 160 -4.06 22.70 -10.23
C SER A 160 -2.81 21.96 -10.72
N ILE A 161 -2.50 20.77 -10.19
CA ILE A 161 -1.29 20.02 -10.54
C ILE A 161 -1.52 19.21 -11.81
N PRO A 162 -0.75 19.42 -12.87
CA PRO A 162 -0.89 18.66 -14.11
C PRO A 162 -0.78 17.14 -13.89
N GLY A 163 -1.69 16.37 -14.54
CA GLY A 163 -1.76 14.92 -14.41
C GLY A 163 -2.47 14.43 -13.14
N VAL A 164 -2.99 15.33 -12.30
CA VAL A 164 -3.79 14.98 -11.13
C VAL A 164 -5.26 15.14 -11.43
N LYS A 165 -6.04 14.10 -11.18
CA LYS A 165 -7.50 14.11 -11.23
C LYS A 165 -8.05 13.85 -9.84
N VAL A 166 -8.71 14.85 -9.28
CA VAL A 166 -9.42 14.77 -8.00
C VAL A 166 -10.81 14.21 -8.23
N ILE A 167 -11.17 13.18 -7.50
CA ILE A 167 -12.47 12.51 -7.55
C ILE A 167 -13.14 12.64 -6.19
N TYR A 168 -14.22 13.40 -6.14
CA TYR A 168 -14.99 13.58 -4.94
C TYR A 168 -15.95 12.42 -4.72
N ARG A 169 -16.23 12.11 -3.47
CA ARG A 169 -17.26 11.16 -3.11
C ARG A 169 -18.62 11.81 -3.36
N THR A 170 -19.28 11.41 -4.43
CA THR A 170 -20.61 11.87 -4.82
C THR A 170 -21.57 10.70 -4.90
N ARG A 171 -22.86 10.97 -4.79
CA ARG A 171 -23.90 9.96 -4.98
C ARG A 171 -23.78 9.25 -6.34
N GLU A 172 -23.42 9.99 -7.38
CA GLU A 172 -23.21 9.42 -8.72
C GLU A 172 -22.05 8.41 -8.74
N LEU A 173 -20.94 8.71 -8.04
CA LEU A 173 -19.83 7.76 -7.89
C LEU A 173 -20.28 6.52 -7.13
N GLU A 174 -21.00 6.67 -6.03
CA GLU A 174 -21.51 5.55 -5.23
C GLU A 174 -22.48 4.67 -6.04
N GLU A 175 -23.35 5.26 -6.84
CA GLU A 175 -24.24 4.54 -7.75
C GLU A 175 -23.46 3.78 -8.86
N LYS A 176 -22.36 4.33 -9.38
CA LYS A 176 -21.47 3.65 -10.32
C LYS A 176 -20.76 2.49 -9.65
N GLN A 177 -20.26 2.69 -8.42
CA GLN A 177 -19.63 1.65 -7.62
C GLN A 177 -20.59 0.49 -7.30
N ALA A 178 -21.83 0.80 -6.94
CA ALA A 178 -22.86 -0.20 -6.67
C ALA A 178 -23.25 -1.03 -7.90
N ARG A 179 -23.05 -0.51 -9.10
CA ARG A 179 -23.23 -1.23 -10.38
C ARG A 179 -21.96 -1.87 -10.91
N SER A 180 -20.86 -1.76 -10.19
CA SER A 180 -19.58 -2.35 -10.63
C SER A 180 -19.59 -3.87 -10.56
N ARG A 181 -18.70 -4.48 -11.33
CA ARG A 181 -18.54 -5.94 -11.40
C ARG A 181 -18.24 -6.58 -10.05
N ILE A 182 -17.49 -5.88 -9.19
CA ILE A 182 -17.00 -6.40 -7.91
C ILE A 182 -18.01 -6.23 -6.77
N TRP A 183 -19.10 -5.45 -6.93
CA TRP A 183 -20.02 -5.11 -5.85
C TRP A 183 -20.61 -6.33 -5.14
N ASN A 184 -21.03 -7.34 -5.90
CA ASN A 184 -21.65 -8.56 -5.38
C ASN A 184 -20.66 -9.70 -5.11
N GLU A 185 -19.37 -9.47 -5.32
CA GLU A 185 -18.33 -10.47 -5.02
C GLU A 185 -18.26 -10.73 -3.52
N THR A 186 -18.29 -12.00 -3.11
CA THR A 186 -18.33 -12.37 -1.69
C THR A 186 -17.10 -11.90 -0.91
N TRP A 187 -15.94 -11.87 -1.55
CA TRP A 187 -14.70 -11.36 -0.96
C TRP A 187 -14.75 -9.86 -0.64
N LEU A 188 -15.67 -9.10 -1.25
CA LEU A 188 -15.86 -7.67 -0.98
C LEU A 188 -17.08 -7.44 -0.10
N SER A 189 -18.23 -8.01 -0.44
CA SER A 189 -19.51 -7.74 0.22
C SER A 189 -19.54 -8.19 1.69
N SER A 190 -18.74 -9.20 2.05
CA SER A 190 -18.59 -9.65 3.44
C SER A 190 -17.98 -8.61 4.38
N PHE A 191 -17.43 -7.52 3.85
CA PHE A 191 -16.80 -6.45 4.63
C PHE A 191 -17.66 -5.17 4.73
N PHE A 192 -18.81 -5.08 4.05
CA PHE A 192 -19.63 -3.86 4.01
C PHE A 192 -20.12 -3.40 5.39
N TYR A 193 -20.34 -4.34 6.29
CA TYR A 193 -20.90 -4.06 7.61
C TYR A 193 -19.87 -3.84 8.72
N LYS A 194 -18.61 -3.66 8.38
CA LYS A 194 -17.52 -3.52 9.33
C LYS A 194 -16.85 -2.16 9.16
N PRO A 195 -17.01 -1.21 10.11
CA PRO A 195 -16.61 0.18 9.91
C PRO A 195 -15.15 0.34 9.44
N CYS A 196 -14.18 -0.21 10.15
CA CYS A 196 -12.78 -0.11 9.75
C CYS A 196 -12.48 -0.82 8.41
N ASN A 197 -13.06 -2.01 8.20
CA ASN A 197 -12.85 -2.74 6.96
C ASN A 197 -13.55 -2.08 5.77
N TYR A 198 -14.69 -1.43 6.01
CA TYR A 198 -15.34 -0.64 4.97
C TYR A 198 -14.42 0.48 4.48
N GLU A 199 -13.84 1.25 5.40
CA GLU A 199 -12.93 2.34 5.06
C GLU A 199 -11.62 1.84 4.42
N LEU A 200 -10.98 0.84 5.04
CA LEU A 200 -9.65 0.38 4.66
C LEU A 200 -9.62 -0.62 3.51
N PHE A 201 -10.74 -1.24 3.18
CA PHE A 201 -10.76 -2.31 2.19
C PHE A 201 -11.83 -2.10 1.12
N VAL A 202 -13.10 -1.92 1.51
CA VAL A 202 -14.22 -1.83 0.55
C VAL A 202 -14.12 -0.59 -0.30
N LYS A 203 -14.00 0.59 0.32
CA LYS A 203 -13.89 1.86 -0.41
C LYS A 203 -12.69 1.88 -1.35
N GLN A 204 -11.53 1.44 -0.86
CA GLN A 204 -10.33 1.38 -1.68
C GLN A 204 -10.51 0.45 -2.89
N SER A 205 -11.08 -0.75 -2.68
CA SER A 205 -11.34 -1.70 -3.77
C SER A 205 -12.33 -1.14 -4.81
N LEU A 206 -13.41 -0.49 -4.36
CA LEU A 206 -14.38 0.15 -5.26
C LEU A 206 -13.76 1.32 -6.03
N ASN A 207 -12.93 2.14 -5.38
CA ASN A 207 -12.21 3.23 -6.02
C ASN A 207 -11.18 2.70 -7.04
N MET A 208 -10.50 1.59 -6.73
CA MET A 208 -9.59 0.92 -7.67
C MET A 208 -10.35 0.42 -8.91
N GLU A 209 -11.54 -0.14 -8.76
CA GLU A 209 -12.38 -0.57 -9.89
C GLU A 209 -12.76 0.61 -10.80
N MET A 210 -13.14 1.75 -10.21
CA MET A 210 -13.41 2.97 -10.98
C MET A 210 -12.13 3.50 -11.66
N ALA A 211 -10.99 3.42 -10.98
CA ALA A 211 -9.72 3.87 -11.52
C ALA A 211 -9.26 3.06 -12.74
N ILE A 212 -9.58 1.76 -12.82
CA ILE A 212 -9.29 0.94 -14.02
C ILE A 212 -9.97 1.52 -15.26
N VAL A 213 -11.24 1.92 -15.13
CA VAL A 213 -11.99 2.51 -16.24
C VAL A 213 -11.34 3.83 -16.66
N MET A 214 -11.07 4.71 -15.69
CA MET A 214 -10.43 6.02 -15.96
C MET A 214 -9.02 5.88 -16.55
N ALA A 215 -8.25 4.89 -16.10
CA ALA A 215 -6.91 4.62 -16.61
C ALA A 215 -6.94 4.12 -18.06
N ARG A 216 -7.91 3.27 -18.40
CA ARG A 216 -8.14 2.82 -19.77
C ARG A 216 -8.49 3.98 -20.69
N ASP A 217 -9.43 4.83 -20.27
CA ASP A 217 -9.86 6.01 -21.05
C ASP A 217 -8.72 7.01 -21.25
N ALA A 218 -7.79 7.09 -20.28
CA ALA A 218 -6.60 7.95 -20.37
C ALA A 218 -5.42 7.31 -21.14
N GLY A 219 -5.58 6.09 -21.66
CA GLY A 219 -4.52 5.38 -22.39
C GLY A 219 -3.30 5.07 -21.53
N VAL A 220 -3.50 4.74 -20.26
CA VAL A 220 -2.46 4.36 -19.30
C VAL A 220 -2.03 2.91 -19.54
N ASP A 221 -0.73 2.64 -19.41
CA ASP A 221 -0.18 1.29 -19.60
C ASP A 221 -0.14 0.50 -18.28
N TRP A 222 0.15 1.17 -17.14
CA TRP A 222 0.27 0.55 -15.83
C TRP A 222 -0.50 1.31 -14.75
N ILE A 223 -1.19 0.56 -13.88
CA ILE A 223 -1.92 1.09 -12.72
C ILE A 223 -1.35 0.53 -11.42
N ILE A 224 -1.23 1.39 -10.41
CA ILE A 224 -0.77 1.05 -9.07
C ILE A 224 -1.73 1.66 -8.06
N HIS A 225 -2.11 0.91 -7.03
CA HIS A 225 -2.77 1.46 -5.85
C HIS A 225 -1.75 1.66 -4.73
N LEU A 226 -1.67 2.86 -4.18
CA LEU A 226 -0.81 3.20 -3.05
C LEU A 226 -1.59 4.00 -2.01
N ASP A 227 -1.25 3.79 -0.75
CA ASP A 227 -1.67 4.68 0.32
C ASP A 227 -0.72 5.89 0.41
N THR A 228 -1.17 7.01 0.99
CA THR A 228 -0.35 8.24 1.05
C THR A 228 0.77 8.19 2.09
N ASP A 229 0.93 7.08 2.79
CA ASP A 229 2.05 6.74 3.66
C ASP A 229 2.99 5.68 3.05
N GLU A 230 2.89 5.43 1.73
CA GLU A 230 3.71 4.48 1.00
C GLU A 230 4.48 5.16 -0.14
N LEU A 231 5.77 4.83 -0.29
CA LEU A 231 6.59 5.29 -1.41
C LEU A 231 7.17 4.11 -2.18
N LEU A 232 7.10 4.16 -3.52
CA LEU A 232 7.75 3.15 -4.36
C LEU A 232 9.28 3.33 -4.33
N HIS A 233 9.99 2.22 -4.22
CA HIS A 233 11.45 2.15 -4.24
C HIS A 233 11.89 1.32 -5.44
N PRO A 234 12.12 1.95 -6.61
CA PRO A 234 12.52 1.25 -7.83
C PRO A 234 14.03 0.96 -7.85
N ALA A 235 14.55 0.34 -6.78
CA ALA A 235 15.95 -0.06 -6.71
C ALA A 235 16.31 -0.98 -7.88
N GLY A 236 17.56 -0.89 -8.34
CA GLY A 236 18.03 -1.61 -9.52
C GLY A 236 17.71 -0.93 -10.85
N ALA A 237 16.73 -0.03 -10.90
CA ALA A 237 16.39 0.71 -12.11
C ALA A 237 17.35 1.87 -12.38
N ARG A 238 17.65 2.12 -13.67
CA ARG A 238 18.43 3.29 -14.07
C ARG A 238 17.77 4.57 -13.60
N GLU A 239 18.58 5.51 -13.14
CA GLU A 239 18.14 6.84 -12.71
C GLU A 239 17.09 6.81 -11.58
N TYR A 240 17.00 5.69 -10.87
CA TYR A 240 15.96 5.49 -9.84
C TYR A 240 14.54 5.73 -10.37
N SER A 241 14.28 5.32 -11.62
CA SER A 241 13.05 5.58 -12.36
C SER A 241 12.12 4.38 -12.37
N LEU A 242 10.91 4.54 -11.82
CA LEU A 242 9.85 3.54 -11.91
C LEU A 242 9.43 3.28 -13.37
N ARG A 243 9.43 4.34 -14.19
CA ARG A 243 9.11 4.23 -15.60
C ARG A 243 10.11 3.33 -16.32
N GLN A 244 11.41 3.51 -16.06
CA GLN A 244 12.45 2.68 -16.65
C GLN A 244 12.34 1.23 -16.16
N LEU A 245 12.07 1.02 -14.87
CA LEU A 245 11.83 -0.30 -14.30
C LEU A 245 10.70 -1.04 -15.02
N LEU A 246 9.55 -0.38 -15.21
CA LEU A 246 8.38 -0.99 -15.85
C LEU A 246 8.53 -1.14 -17.38
N LEU A 247 9.38 -0.32 -18.01
CA LEU A 247 9.73 -0.46 -19.43
C LEU A 247 10.49 -1.76 -19.70
N GLU A 248 11.37 -2.15 -18.78
CA GLU A 248 12.21 -3.35 -18.88
C GLU A 248 11.45 -4.66 -18.57
N VAL A 249 10.24 -4.56 -18.02
CA VAL A 249 9.40 -5.72 -17.70
C VAL A 249 8.93 -6.43 -18.97
N PRO A 250 9.16 -7.75 -19.12
CA PRO A 250 8.73 -8.51 -20.29
C PRO A 250 7.24 -8.38 -20.61
N GLY A 251 6.90 -8.38 -21.89
CA GLY A 251 5.53 -8.17 -22.35
C GLY A 251 4.51 -9.22 -21.92
N ASN A 252 4.97 -10.42 -21.55
CA ASN A 252 4.14 -11.50 -21.04
C ASN A 252 3.88 -11.42 -19.52
N VAL A 253 4.48 -10.47 -18.82
CA VAL A 253 4.25 -10.21 -17.38
C VAL A 253 3.08 -9.26 -17.23
N ASP A 254 2.11 -9.65 -16.43
CA ASP A 254 0.89 -8.89 -16.16
C ASP A 254 1.04 -7.99 -14.94
N MET A 255 1.81 -8.41 -13.95
CA MET A 255 1.98 -7.69 -12.68
C MET A 255 3.42 -7.72 -12.18
N VAL A 256 3.84 -6.61 -11.58
CA VAL A 256 5.08 -6.48 -10.83
C VAL A 256 4.74 -6.26 -9.36
N ILE A 257 5.23 -7.15 -8.51
CA ILE A 257 5.00 -7.09 -7.07
C ILE A 257 6.14 -6.32 -6.42
N PHE A 258 5.80 -5.34 -5.61
CA PHE A 258 6.72 -4.58 -4.76
C PHE A 258 6.54 -5.04 -3.31
N PRO A 259 7.40 -5.92 -2.79
CA PRO A 259 7.32 -6.36 -1.40
C PRO A 259 7.40 -5.19 -0.42
N ASN A 260 6.70 -5.30 0.70
CA ASN A 260 6.70 -4.25 1.71
C ASN A 260 8.02 -4.17 2.46
N TYR A 261 8.59 -2.97 2.54
CA TYR A 261 9.65 -2.63 3.49
C TYR A 261 9.06 -1.69 4.54
N GLU A 262 9.07 -2.15 5.77
CA GLU A 262 8.47 -1.39 6.87
C GLU A 262 9.46 -0.41 7.47
N SER A 263 9.03 0.83 7.65
CA SER A 263 9.84 1.85 8.34
C SER A 263 10.20 1.40 9.76
N SER A 264 11.45 1.62 10.12
CA SER A 264 12.01 1.31 11.45
C SER A 264 12.50 2.60 12.06
N VAL A 265 11.63 3.28 12.81
CA VAL A 265 11.93 4.60 13.38
C VAL A 265 12.88 4.49 14.57
N GLU A 266 13.84 5.40 14.67
CA GLU A 266 14.88 5.38 15.72
C GLU A 266 14.63 6.41 16.83
N ARG A 267 13.60 7.24 16.68
CA ARG A 267 13.20 8.30 17.63
C ARG A 267 11.69 8.53 17.57
N ASP A 268 11.14 9.16 18.58
CA ASP A 268 9.69 9.37 18.76
C ASP A 268 9.20 10.78 18.40
N ASP A 269 10.10 11.67 17.97
CA ASP A 269 9.81 13.09 17.65
C ASP A 269 9.73 13.38 16.15
N ILE A 270 9.53 12.36 15.31
CA ILE A 270 9.44 12.48 13.85
C ILE A 270 8.20 13.32 13.48
N LYS A 271 8.42 14.33 12.63
CA LYS A 271 7.37 15.19 12.09
C LYS A 271 7.10 14.94 10.63
N GLU A 272 8.14 14.69 9.84
CA GLU A 272 8.10 14.53 8.40
C GLU A 272 8.73 13.20 7.97
N PRO A 273 7.97 12.10 8.02
CA PRO A 273 8.51 10.75 7.82
C PRO A 273 9.35 10.59 6.56
N PHE A 274 8.89 11.12 5.41
CA PHE A 274 9.59 10.96 4.12
C PHE A 274 10.97 11.64 4.06
N SER A 275 11.22 12.64 4.91
CA SER A 275 12.49 13.35 4.98
C SER A 275 13.30 13.05 6.24
N GLU A 276 12.77 12.22 7.15
CA GLU A 276 13.42 11.94 8.44
C GLU A 276 13.70 10.47 8.68
N VAL A 277 12.99 9.55 8.00
CA VAL A 277 13.15 8.10 8.17
C VAL A 277 13.93 7.50 7.01
N SER A 278 15.03 6.83 7.32
CA SER A 278 15.87 6.14 6.33
C SER A 278 16.05 4.65 6.61
N MET A 279 15.70 4.17 7.81
CA MET A 279 15.87 2.76 8.15
C MET A 279 14.59 1.98 7.91
N PHE A 280 14.71 0.84 7.23
CA PHE A 280 13.61 -0.01 6.85
C PHE A 280 13.93 -1.48 7.13
N LYS A 281 12.92 -2.22 7.56
CA LYS A 281 12.95 -3.67 7.66
C LYS A 281 12.53 -4.28 6.33
N LYS A 282 13.41 -5.09 5.74
CA LYS A 282 13.15 -5.76 4.46
C LYS A 282 12.04 -6.79 4.58
N ASN A 283 11.32 -7.00 3.50
CA ASN A 283 10.43 -8.14 3.36
C ASN A 283 11.23 -9.45 3.34
N TYR A 284 10.64 -10.53 3.85
CA TYR A 284 11.25 -11.86 3.80
C TYR A 284 11.51 -12.34 2.37
N ASP A 285 10.77 -11.86 1.39
CA ASP A 285 10.98 -12.18 -0.03
C ASP A 285 12.36 -11.72 -0.54
N HIS A 286 12.95 -10.70 0.11
CA HIS A 286 14.26 -10.14 -0.21
C HIS A 286 15.35 -10.54 0.81
N LEU A 287 15.10 -11.59 1.59
CA LEU A 287 16.04 -12.14 2.54
C LEU A 287 16.35 -13.59 2.20
N THR A 288 17.60 -14.00 2.42
CA THR A 288 17.93 -15.42 2.37
C THR A 288 17.23 -16.17 3.50
N LYS A 289 16.82 -17.42 3.25
CA LYS A 289 16.11 -18.24 4.25
C LYS A 289 16.87 -18.34 5.57
N ASP A 290 18.20 -18.48 5.51
CA ASP A 290 19.03 -18.59 6.71
C ASP A 290 18.99 -17.31 7.55
N VAL A 291 19.03 -16.15 6.92
CA VAL A 291 18.92 -14.85 7.59
C VAL A 291 17.53 -14.67 8.19
N TYR A 292 16.50 -14.96 7.43
CA TYR A 292 15.13 -14.84 7.89
C TYR A 292 14.85 -15.73 9.12
N PHE A 293 15.10 -17.03 9.04
CA PHE A 293 14.82 -17.95 10.14
C PHE A 293 15.75 -17.75 11.35
N GLY A 294 17.03 -17.44 11.09
CA GLY A 294 18.01 -17.26 12.17
C GLY A 294 17.81 -15.98 12.99
N MET A 295 17.14 -14.96 12.44
CA MET A 295 16.99 -13.64 13.06
C MET A 295 15.54 -13.20 13.24
N TYR A 296 14.57 -14.09 12.97
CA TYR A 296 13.16 -13.72 13.00
C TYR A 296 12.72 -13.16 14.36
N LYS A 297 13.12 -13.80 15.44
CA LYS A 297 12.72 -13.41 16.79
C LYS A 297 13.20 -12.01 17.15
N GLU A 298 14.44 -11.66 16.81
CA GLU A 298 15.01 -10.35 17.08
C GLU A 298 14.38 -9.24 16.21
N SER A 299 13.96 -9.60 14.99
CA SER A 299 13.38 -8.64 14.05
C SER A 299 11.89 -8.36 14.24
N THR A 300 11.21 -9.16 15.08
CA THR A 300 9.74 -9.02 15.26
C THR A 300 9.34 -7.94 16.26
N ARG A 301 10.22 -7.48 17.11
CA ARG A 301 9.92 -6.51 18.17
C ARG A 301 8.80 -6.99 19.11
N GLY A 302 8.73 -8.29 19.37
CA GLY A 302 7.68 -8.89 20.18
C GLY A 302 6.32 -9.02 19.50
N ASN A 303 6.23 -8.63 18.23
CA ASN A 303 5.05 -8.87 17.40
C ASN A 303 5.12 -10.29 16.82
N PRO A 304 4.11 -11.16 16.96
CA PRO A 304 4.10 -12.49 16.35
C PRO A 304 4.21 -12.46 14.83
N ASN A 305 3.75 -11.40 14.19
CA ASN A 305 3.99 -11.14 12.77
C ASN A 305 5.32 -10.43 12.57
N TYR A 306 6.00 -10.72 11.48
CA TYR A 306 7.29 -10.11 11.12
C TYR A 306 7.19 -8.58 10.96
N PHE A 307 6.07 -8.07 10.46
CA PHE A 307 5.79 -6.65 10.31
C PHE A 307 4.80 -6.16 11.37
N LEU A 308 4.86 -4.88 11.74
CA LEU A 308 3.88 -4.26 12.63
C LEU A 308 2.50 -4.24 12.00
N THR A 309 2.47 -4.00 10.70
CA THR A 309 1.26 -3.96 9.88
C THR A 309 1.38 -4.94 8.70
N TYR A 310 0.60 -4.71 7.65
CA TYR A 310 0.49 -5.58 6.51
C TYR A 310 1.81 -5.72 5.73
N GLY A 311 2.35 -6.94 5.66
CA GLY A 311 3.61 -7.23 4.98
C GLY A 311 3.50 -7.48 3.47
N ASN A 312 2.29 -7.52 2.88
CA ASN A 312 2.08 -7.98 1.51
C ASN A 312 2.62 -7.06 0.40
N GLY A 313 2.94 -5.80 0.72
CA GLY A 313 3.36 -4.83 -0.27
C GLY A 313 2.25 -4.45 -1.26
N LYS A 314 2.63 -3.92 -2.41
CA LYS A 314 1.72 -3.44 -3.46
C LYS A 314 2.10 -4.04 -4.82
N ALA A 315 1.21 -3.89 -5.80
CA ALA A 315 1.46 -4.37 -7.15
C ALA A 315 1.19 -3.29 -8.20
N ALA A 316 2.06 -3.23 -9.21
CA ALA A 316 1.76 -2.58 -10.48
C ALA A 316 1.12 -3.60 -11.42
N ALA A 317 0.02 -3.26 -12.07
CA ALA A 317 -0.62 -4.11 -13.06
C ALA A 317 -0.68 -3.44 -14.42
N ARG A 318 -0.48 -4.21 -15.49
CA ARG A 318 -0.77 -3.72 -16.85
C ARG A 318 -2.27 -3.52 -17.00
N ILE A 319 -2.68 -2.42 -17.62
CA ILE A 319 -4.08 -2.23 -17.98
C ILE A 319 -4.45 -3.23 -19.07
N GLN A 320 -5.38 -4.10 -18.75
CA GLN A 320 -5.87 -5.17 -19.61
C GLN A 320 -7.39 -5.28 -19.49
N ASP A 321 -8.00 -5.91 -20.49
CA ASP A 321 -9.38 -6.34 -20.37
C ASP A 321 -9.53 -7.32 -19.20
N HIS A 322 -10.66 -7.23 -18.53
CA HIS A 322 -10.99 -8.07 -17.37
C HIS A 322 -10.09 -7.89 -16.13
N LEU A 323 -9.18 -6.89 -16.13
CA LEU A 323 -8.44 -6.51 -14.91
C LEU A 323 -9.45 -6.12 -13.82
N ARG A 324 -9.21 -6.55 -12.59
CA ARG A 324 -10.01 -6.19 -11.42
C ARG A 324 -9.14 -6.00 -10.17
N PRO A 325 -9.61 -5.28 -9.16
CA PRO A 325 -8.99 -5.31 -7.84
C PRO A 325 -9.06 -6.70 -7.20
N ASN A 326 -8.11 -6.98 -6.32
CA ASN A 326 -8.15 -8.10 -5.39
C ASN A 326 -7.75 -7.58 -3.99
N GLY A 327 -8.67 -6.85 -3.36
CA GLY A 327 -8.39 -6.03 -2.19
C GLY A 327 -7.53 -4.81 -2.50
N ALA A 328 -7.08 -4.12 -1.47
CA ALA A 328 -6.30 -2.87 -1.59
C ALA A 328 -4.82 -3.08 -2.00
N HIS A 329 -4.33 -4.31 -2.05
CA HIS A 329 -2.90 -4.61 -2.23
C HIS A 329 -2.57 -5.28 -3.55
N ARG A 330 -3.55 -5.89 -4.23
CA ARG A 330 -3.33 -6.72 -5.41
C ARG A 330 -4.35 -6.44 -6.49
N TRP A 331 -4.00 -6.91 -7.68
CA TRP A 331 -4.88 -6.95 -8.84
C TRP A 331 -5.10 -8.41 -9.24
N HIS A 332 -6.12 -8.67 -10.00
CA HIS A 332 -6.43 -9.96 -10.57
C HIS A 332 -7.06 -9.77 -11.96
N ASN A 333 -7.35 -10.88 -12.65
CA ASN A 333 -8.04 -10.84 -13.92
C ASN A 333 -9.13 -11.91 -13.93
N TYR A 334 -10.32 -11.60 -14.45
CA TYR A 334 -11.44 -12.55 -14.48
C TYR A 334 -11.22 -13.72 -15.43
N MET A 335 -10.40 -13.55 -16.47
CA MET A 335 -10.26 -14.53 -17.56
C MET A 335 -9.01 -15.41 -17.44
N LYS A 336 -8.02 -14.98 -16.64
CA LYS A 336 -6.75 -15.71 -16.51
C LYS A 336 -6.11 -15.45 -15.14
N THR A 337 -5.30 -16.39 -14.70
CA THR A 337 -4.36 -16.13 -13.61
C THR A 337 -3.26 -15.20 -14.11
N PRO A 338 -3.04 -14.05 -13.46
CA PRO A 338 -2.00 -13.10 -13.88
C PRO A 338 -0.60 -13.72 -13.78
N ASN A 339 0.25 -13.41 -14.75
CA ASN A 339 1.67 -13.71 -14.65
C ASN A 339 2.35 -12.62 -13.81
N GLU A 340 2.78 -12.98 -12.60
CA GLU A 340 3.34 -12.06 -11.60
C GLU A 340 4.84 -12.27 -11.45
N ILE A 341 5.58 -11.17 -11.31
CA ILE A 341 7.00 -11.22 -10.94
C ILE A 341 7.28 -10.35 -9.72
N LYS A 342 8.27 -10.76 -8.93
CA LYS A 342 8.90 -9.97 -7.88
C LYS A 342 10.31 -9.61 -8.37
N LEU A 343 10.69 -8.36 -8.17
CA LEU A 343 12.02 -7.88 -8.51
C LEU A 343 12.89 -7.90 -7.24
N GLU A 344 14.15 -8.27 -7.36
CA GLU A 344 15.03 -8.55 -6.22
C GLU A 344 15.23 -7.37 -5.26
N GLU A 345 15.18 -6.13 -5.76
CA GLU A 345 15.48 -4.95 -4.98
C GLU A 345 14.35 -3.93 -4.91
N ALA A 346 13.41 -3.96 -5.88
CA ALA A 346 12.30 -3.03 -5.91
C ALA A 346 11.27 -3.36 -4.83
N ALA A 347 10.84 -2.36 -4.10
CA ALA A 347 9.96 -2.51 -2.94
C ALA A 347 8.96 -1.35 -2.81
N VAL A 348 7.99 -1.48 -1.96
CA VAL A 348 7.23 -0.36 -1.42
C VAL A 348 7.72 -0.05 0.00
N LEU A 349 8.03 1.21 0.26
CA LEU A 349 8.44 1.71 1.57
C LEU A 349 7.20 2.17 2.31
N HIS A 350 6.82 1.46 3.35
CA HIS A 350 5.63 1.75 4.13
C HIS A 350 6.00 2.48 5.43
N TYR A 351 5.57 3.73 5.54
CA TYR A 351 5.85 4.61 6.67
C TYR A 351 4.75 4.47 7.74
N THR A 352 4.64 3.25 8.28
CA THR A 352 3.62 2.94 9.27
C THR A 352 4.03 3.35 10.68
N TYR A 353 3.13 3.95 11.43
CA TYR A 353 3.36 4.41 12.81
C TYR A 353 4.63 5.23 12.99
N THR A 354 5.00 6.02 11.99
CA THR A 354 6.24 6.80 12.03
C THR A 354 6.19 7.99 12.97
N LYS A 355 4.99 8.49 13.24
CA LYS A 355 4.75 9.56 14.21
C LYS A 355 3.98 9.03 15.41
N PHE A 356 4.31 9.53 16.58
CA PHE A 356 3.54 9.20 17.79
C PHE A 356 2.04 9.50 17.64
N SER A 357 1.70 10.60 16.96
CA SER A 357 0.31 10.96 16.65
C SER A 357 -0.44 9.95 15.76
N ASP A 358 0.26 9.04 15.09
CA ASP A 358 -0.39 8.03 14.26
C ASP A 358 -1.24 7.04 15.07
N LEU A 359 -0.90 6.83 16.36
CA LEU A 359 -1.70 6.02 17.26
C LEU A 359 -3.12 6.58 17.42
N THR A 360 -3.24 7.87 17.70
CA THR A 360 -4.53 8.54 17.90
C THR A 360 -5.27 8.75 16.58
N SER A 361 -4.59 9.13 15.51
CA SER A 361 -5.21 9.36 14.22
C SER A 361 -5.76 8.07 13.59
N ARG A 362 -5.13 6.92 13.85
CA ARG A 362 -5.69 5.61 13.42
C ARG A 362 -6.89 5.21 14.27
N ARG A 363 -6.87 5.45 15.58
CA ARG A 363 -8.01 5.25 16.47
C ARG A 363 -9.23 6.04 16.00
N ASP A 364 -9.04 7.33 15.72
CA ASP A 364 -10.13 8.26 15.42
C ASP A 364 -10.83 7.98 14.07
N ARG A 365 -10.14 7.26 13.17
CA ARG A 365 -10.72 6.82 11.90
C ARG A 365 -11.61 5.59 12.01
N CYS A 366 -11.53 4.85 13.10
CA CYS A 366 -12.28 3.62 13.31
C CYS A 366 -13.37 3.84 14.34
N GLY A 367 -14.63 3.63 13.99
CA GLY A 367 -15.76 3.70 14.93
C GLY A 367 -15.86 2.52 15.91
N CYS A 368 -14.73 1.86 16.23
CA CYS A 368 -14.68 0.69 17.11
C CYS A 368 -14.74 1.06 18.58
N LYS A 369 -15.36 0.20 19.39
CA LYS A 369 -15.27 0.29 20.85
C LYS A 369 -13.95 -0.33 21.34
N PRO A 370 -13.34 0.16 22.42
CA PRO A 370 -12.09 -0.38 22.95
C PRO A 370 -12.31 -1.65 23.79
N THR A 371 -13.15 -2.57 23.34
CA THR A 371 -13.35 -3.90 23.91
C THR A 371 -12.59 -4.93 23.07
N LYS A 372 -12.08 -6.01 23.72
CA LYS A 372 -11.32 -7.05 23.01
C LYS A 372 -12.12 -7.68 21.87
N GLU A 373 -13.42 -7.87 22.05
CA GLU A 373 -14.32 -8.48 21.07
C GLU A 373 -14.55 -7.57 19.87
N ASP A 374 -14.77 -6.28 20.11
CA ASP A 374 -15.01 -5.32 19.04
C ASP A 374 -13.72 -5.06 18.24
N VAL A 375 -12.60 -4.88 18.93
CA VAL A 375 -11.28 -4.67 18.31
C VAL A 375 -10.86 -5.86 17.44
N LYS A 376 -11.17 -7.12 17.83
CA LYS A 376 -10.94 -8.29 16.97
C LYS A 376 -11.76 -8.27 15.69
N ARG A 377 -12.95 -7.70 15.72
CA ARG A 377 -13.78 -7.54 14.52
C ARG A 377 -13.30 -6.41 13.61
N CYS A 378 -12.75 -5.34 14.20
CA CYS A 378 -12.30 -4.17 13.47
C CYS A 378 -10.93 -4.34 12.82
N PHE A 379 -10.00 -5.00 13.51
CA PHE A 379 -8.61 -5.11 13.06
C PHE A 379 -8.18 -6.57 12.87
N ILE A 380 -7.57 -6.84 11.73
CA ILE A 380 -7.02 -8.17 11.42
C ILE A 380 -5.75 -8.41 12.23
N LEU A 381 -4.84 -7.44 12.25
CA LEU A 381 -3.51 -7.59 12.82
C LEU A 381 -3.49 -7.31 14.33
N GLU A 382 -2.72 -8.12 15.04
CA GLU A 382 -2.61 -8.03 16.49
C GLU A 382 -1.97 -6.73 16.96
N PHE A 383 -0.95 -6.26 16.24
CA PHE A 383 -0.32 -4.98 16.54
C PHE A 383 -1.30 -3.80 16.45
N ASP A 384 -2.11 -3.74 15.39
CA ASP A 384 -3.13 -2.69 15.24
C ASP A 384 -4.19 -2.74 16.35
N ARG A 385 -4.55 -3.95 16.82
CA ARG A 385 -5.45 -4.14 17.97
C ARG A 385 -4.85 -3.57 19.25
N ALA A 386 -3.58 -3.88 19.51
CA ALA A 386 -2.86 -3.39 20.69
C ALA A 386 -2.70 -1.85 20.63
N ALA A 387 -2.31 -1.32 19.47
CA ALA A 387 -2.18 0.12 19.23
C ALA A 387 -3.50 0.85 19.43
N PHE A 388 -4.61 0.30 18.95
CA PHE A 388 -5.94 0.88 19.15
C PHE A 388 -6.36 0.88 20.63
N ILE A 389 -6.12 -0.22 21.35
CA ILE A 389 -6.46 -0.32 22.77
C ILE A 389 -5.67 0.70 23.57
N ILE A 390 -4.34 0.76 23.39
CA ILE A 390 -3.49 1.68 24.14
C ILE A 390 -3.88 3.15 23.84
N ALA A 391 -4.13 3.48 22.59
CA ALA A 391 -4.55 4.81 22.18
C ALA A 391 -5.93 5.21 22.74
N SER A 392 -6.78 4.24 23.09
CA SER A 392 -8.15 4.48 23.58
C SER A 392 -8.27 4.49 25.10
N THR A 393 -7.34 3.85 25.83
CA THR A 393 -7.49 3.58 27.26
C THR A 393 -6.37 4.15 28.13
N ALA A 394 -5.19 4.42 27.55
CA ALA A 394 -4.02 4.86 28.29
C ALA A 394 -3.92 6.40 28.38
N THR A 395 -3.19 6.86 29.37
CA THR A 395 -2.76 8.27 29.47
C THR A 395 -1.75 8.60 28.37
N GLY A 396 -1.50 9.89 28.12
CA GLY A 396 -0.51 10.32 27.12
C GLY A 396 0.90 9.81 27.41
N GLU A 397 1.30 9.72 28.68
CA GLU A 397 2.61 9.21 29.09
C GLU A 397 2.74 7.70 28.89
N GLU A 398 1.74 6.93 29.29
CA GLU A 398 1.70 5.48 29.08
C GLU A 398 1.68 5.13 27.59
N MET A 399 0.94 5.89 26.80
CA MET A 399 0.88 5.72 25.34
C MET A 399 2.23 6.03 24.70
N LEU A 400 2.93 7.09 25.14
CA LEU A 400 4.28 7.43 24.67
C LEU A 400 5.30 6.36 25.05
N GLN A 401 5.24 5.85 26.28
CA GLN A 401 6.11 4.76 26.72
C GLN A 401 5.85 3.50 25.89
N TRP A 402 4.59 3.12 25.69
CA TRP A 402 4.23 1.99 24.84
C TRP A 402 4.75 2.16 23.41
N TYR A 403 4.66 3.37 22.84
CA TYR A 403 5.17 3.67 21.50
C TYR A 403 6.70 3.48 21.44
N ARG A 404 7.43 3.96 22.42
CA ARG A 404 8.89 3.76 22.52
C ARG A 404 9.26 2.29 22.62
N ASP A 405 8.52 1.51 23.40
CA ASP A 405 8.82 0.10 23.63
C ASP A 405 8.48 -0.79 22.42
N HIS A 406 7.43 -0.46 21.65
CA HIS A 406 6.89 -1.34 20.62
C HIS A 406 7.18 -0.86 19.18
N VAL A 407 7.36 0.43 18.97
CA VAL A 407 7.56 1.01 17.63
C VAL A 407 8.99 1.49 17.42
N VAL A 408 9.55 2.25 18.38
CA VAL A 408 10.85 2.90 18.22
C VAL A 408 12.00 1.89 18.41
N TRP A 409 12.94 1.86 17.47
CA TRP A 409 14.12 1.02 17.48
C TRP A 409 15.27 1.67 18.27
N THR A 410 15.20 1.63 19.60
CA THR A 410 16.15 2.29 20.50
C THR A 410 17.45 1.52 20.73
N ASP A 411 17.42 0.19 20.57
CA ASP A 411 18.60 -0.66 20.75
C ASP A 411 19.56 -0.57 19.55
N LYS A 412 20.58 0.28 19.69
CA LYS A 412 21.61 0.49 18.65
C LYS A 412 22.42 -0.77 18.34
N ALA A 413 22.68 -1.63 19.33
CA ALA A 413 23.44 -2.84 19.14
C ALA A 413 22.65 -3.85 18.28
N LEU A 414 21.35 -4.01 18.59
CA LEU A 414 20.43 -4.80 17.79
C LEU A 414 20.29 -4.24 16.37
N ASN A 415 20.12 -2.94 16.24
CA ASN A 415 19.98 -2.29 14.92
C ASN A 415 21.22 -2.55 14.05
N LEU A 416 22.41 -2.39 14.59
CA LEU A 416 23.66 -2.69 13.88
C LEU A 416 23.79 -4.18 13.51
N LYS A 417 23.39 -5.09 14.41
CA LYS A 417 23.37 -6.52 14.13
C LYS A 417 22.45 -6.85 12.96
N LEU A 418 21.22 -6.30 12.95
CA LEU A 418 20.24 -6.53 11.91
C LEU A 418 20.63 -5.86 10.57
N LEU A 419 21.24 -4.67 10.60
CA LEU A 419 21.82 -4.01 9.42
C LEU A 419 22.92 -4.85 8.79
N ARG A 420 23.87 -5.38 9.60
CA ARG A 420 24.95 -6.26 9.10
C ARG A 420 24.42 -7.56 8.50
N LYS A 421 23.26 -8.03 8.95
CA LYS A 421 22.60 -9.23 8.41
C LYS A 421 21.66 -8.92 7.23
N GLY A 422 21.51 -7.65 6.85
CA GLY A 422 20.67 -7.22 5.75
C GLY A 422 19.17 -7.30 6.01
N ILE A 423 18.73 -7.55 7.26
CA ILE A 423 17.32 -7.51 7.66
C ILE A 423 16.83 -6.07 7.72
N LEU A 424 17.60 -5.19 8.36
CA LEU A 424 17.43 -3.75 8.22
C LEU A 424 18.29 -3.22 7.08
N THR A 425 17.84 -2.16 6.46
CA THR A 425 18.58 -1.45 5.41
C THR A 425 18.40 0.05 5.55
N ARG A 426 19.36 0.83 5.02
CA ARG A 426 19.26 2.29 4.92
C ARG A 426 18.93 2.68 3.49
N ILE A 427 17.86 3.43 3.32
CA ILE A 427 17.41 3.93 2.02
C ILE A 427 17.27 5.45 2.13
N TYR A 428 18.15 6.17 1.47
CA TYR A 428 18.21 7.63 1.56
C TYR A 428 17.58 8.35 0.37
N ALA A 429 17.31 7.65 -0.72
CA ALA A 429 16.80 8.26 -1.94
C ALA A 429 15.47 9.03 -1.72
N PRO A 430 14.46 8.50 -1.02
CA PRO A 430 13.23 9.27 -0.75
C PRO A 430 13.50 10.56 0.03
N MET A 431 14.34 10.46 1.07
CA MET A 431 14.70 11.64 1.89
C MET A 431 15.36 12.73 1.03
N ALA A 432 16.31 12.36 0.19
CA ALA A 432 17.02 13.28 -0.67
C ALA A 432 16.08 13.93 -1.69
N ILE A 433 15.20 13.14 -2.32
CA ILE A 433 14.22 13.62 -3.30
C ILE A 433 13.24 14.60 -2.64
N VAL A 434 12.64 14.23 -1.49
CA VAL A 434 11.66 15.08 -0.82
C VAL A 434 12.28 16.36 -0.28
N LYS A 435 13.50 16.30 0.28
CA LYS A 435 14.24 17.49 0.70
C LYS A 435 14.57 18.40 -0.47
N GLY A 436 15.09 17.86 -1.57
CA GLY A 436 15.39 18.63 -2.78
C GLY A 436 14.15 19.32 -3.37
N LEU A 437 13.01 18.62 -3.41
CA LEU A 437 11.73 19.19 -3.83
C LEU A 437 11.27 20.35 -2.93
N ARG A 438 11.48 20.22 -1.62
CA ARG A 438 11.14 21.28 -0.66
C ARG A 438 12.07 22.49 -0.80
N GLU A 439 13.37 22.25 -0.85
CA GLU A 439 14.39 23.30 -1.02
C GLU A 439 14.26 24.06 -2.34
N SER A 440 13.83 23.38 -3.41
CA SER A 440 13.52 24.02 -4.70
C SER A 440 12.23 24.84 -4.70
N GLY A 441 11.45 24.83 -3.61
CA GLY A 441 10.23 25.60 -3.47
C GLY A 441 9.02 25.08 -4.28
N VAL A 442 9.09 23.83 -4.79
CA VAL A 442 8.00 23.25 -5.61
C VAL A 442 6.67 23.25 -4.85
N PHE A 443 6.66 22.84 -3.59
CA PHE A 443 5.41 22.75 -2.81
C PHE A 443 4.78 24.12 -2.58
N SER A 444 5.59 25.12 -2.20
CA SER A 444 5.12 26.49 -1.97
C SER A 444 4.67 27.17 -3.26
N SER A 445 5.36 26.93 -4.39
CA SER A 445 4.99 27.50 -5.68
C SER A 445 3.63 26.99 -6.19
N VAL A 446 3.35 25.69 -6.03
CA VAL A 446 2.06 25.10 -6.41
C VAL A 446 0.92 25.66 -5.57
N ILE A 447 1.11 25.76 -4.24
CA ILE A 447 0.11 26.36 -3.34
C ILE A 447 -0.16 27.83 -3.73
N ALA A 448 0.89 28.61 -3.95
CA ALA A 448 0.75 30.03 -4.32
C ALA A 448 0.06 30.20 -5.68
N SER A 449 0.38 29.35 -6.66
CA SER A 449 -0.25 29.39 -8.00
C SER A 449 -1.74 29.09 -7.92
N ALA A 450 -2.16 28.10 -7.14
CA ALA A 450 -3.57 27.77 -6.95
C ALA A 450 -4.35 28.91 -6.27
N GLN A 451 -3.76 29.57 -5.25
CA GLN A 451 -4.36 30.72 -4.57
C GLN A 451 -4.55 31.92 -5.51
N THR A 452 -3.59 32.16 -6.38
CA THR A 452 -3.66 33.25 -7.37
C THR A 452 -4.78 33.01 -8.39
N THR A 453 -5.00 31.77 -8.81
CA THR A 453 -6.08 31.39 -9.73
C THR A 453 -7.45 31.62 -9.10
N ILE A 454 -7.65 31.18 -7.86
CA ILE A 454 -8.91 31.40 -7.10
C ILE A 454 -9.21 32.90 -6.95
N SER A 455 -8.20 33.71 -6.68
CA SER A 455 -8.36 35.15 -6.54
C SER A 455 -8.77 35.81 -7.85
N LYS A 456 -8.22 35.39 -8.98
CA LYS A 456 -8.59 35.88 -10.32
C LYS A 456 -10.02 35.48 -10.69
N GLU A 457 -10.43 34.24 -10.44
CA GLU A 457 -11.79 33.76 -10.72
C GLU A 457 -12.84 34.50 -9.87
N LYS A 458 -12.57 34.73 -8.60
CA LYS A 458 -13.43 35.57 -7.74
C LYS A 458 -13.53 37.00 -8.24
N PHE A 459 -12.44 37.58 -8.70
CA PHE A 459 -12.43 38.93 -9.28
C PHE A 459 -13.22 38.99 -10.59
N LEU A 460 -13.03 38.04 -11.51
CA LEU A 460 -13.78 37.94 -12.76
C LEU A 460 -15.27 37.77 -12.54
N SER A 461 -15.66 36.86 -11.63
CA SER A 461 -17.07 36.64 -11.29
C SER A 461 -17.73 37.87 -10.66
N SER A 462 -16.98 38.67 -9.89
CA SER A 462 -17.47 39.92 -9.33
C SER A 462 -17.62 41.02 -10.39
N VAL A 463 -16.76 41.04 -11.40
CA VAL A 463 -16.84 41.97 -12.53
C VAL A 463 -18.00 41.62 -13.46
N GLU A 464 -18.26 40.35 -13.74
CA GLU A 464 -19.41 39.91 -14.53
C GLU A 464 -20.74 40.20 -13.82
N SER A 465 -20.80 40.02 -12.52
CA SER A 465 -21.97 40.39 -11.70
C SER A 465 -22.24 41.89 -11.70
N SER A 466 -21.20 42.72 -11.78
CA SER A 466 -21.34 44.17 -11.82
C SER A 466 -21.70 44.74 -13.22
N ASN A 467 -21.42 43.98 -14.30
CA ASN A 467 -21.79 44.38 -15.66
C ASN A 467 -23.21 44.01 -16.07
N SER A 468 -23.87 43.09 -15.38
CA SER A 468 -25.27 42.70 -15.67
C SER A 468 -26.30 43.68 -15.11
N THR A 469 -25.89 44.72 -14.35
CA THR A 469 -26.79 45.71 -13.73
C THR A 469 -26.80 47.08 -14.43
N ARG A 470 -26.19 47.23 -15.64
CA ARG A 470 -26.32 48.45 -16.45
C ARG A 470 -27.19 48.20 -17.68
N GLY A 471 -28.51 48.23 -17.48
CA GLY A 471 -29.51 48.24 -18.57
C GLY A 471 -30.92 48.31 -18.05
N SER A 472 -31.40 49.50 -17.88
CA SER A 472 -32.76 50.02 -18.02
C SER A 472 -33.27 50.85 -16.86
N GLY A 473 -33.50 52.05 -17.15
CA GLY A 473 -34.08 53.22 -16.68
C GLY A 473 -35.12 53.26 -15.57
N SER A 474 -34.93 54.26 -14.69
CA SER A 474 -35.90 55.25 -14.23
C SER A 474 -37.23 54.79 -13.62
N LYS A 475 -37.41 54.95 -12.32
CA LYS A 475 -38.25 55.97 -11.64
C LYS A 475 -38.39 55.72 -10.13
N LEU A 476 -38.05 56.76 -9.42
CA LEU A 476 -38.64 57.38 -8.22
C LEU A 476 -39.30 56.57 -7.09
N MET A 477 -38.79 56.90 -5.91
CA MET A 477 -39.43 57.21 -4.61
C MET A 477 -39.69 56.10 -3.59
N SER A 478 -39.13 56.42 -2.46
CA SER A 478 -39.67 56.38 -1.08
C SER A 478 -39.08 55.36 -0.14
N SER A 479 -38.38 55.97 0.80
CA SER A 479 -37.95 55.51 2.11
C SER A 479 -38.77 54.41 2.79
N ARG A 480 -38.09 53.44 3.44
CA ARG A 480 -38.17 53.16 4.87
C ARG A 480 -37.07 52.18 5.31
N LYS A 481 -36.40 52.55 6.39
CA LYS A 481 -35.50 51.68 7.18
C LYS A 481 -36.26 50.47 7.69
N PHE A 482 -35.62 49.31 7.69
CA PHE A 482 -35.42 48.45 8.86
C PHE A 482 -34.41 47.32 8.48
N GLY A 483 -33.60 46.94 9.43
CA GLY A 483 -32.44 46.11 9.29
C GLY A 483 -32.70 44.59 9.24
N SER A 484 -31.60 43.92 9.23
CA SER A 484 -31.40 42.50 9.47
C SER A 484 -30.89 41.67 8.27
N SER A 485 -29.68 41.21 8.44
CA SER A 485 -29.09 39.94 7.97
C SER A 485 -29.46 39.44 6.58
N GLY A 486 -28.58 39.72 5.63
CA GLY A 486 -28.52 39.00 4.36
C GLY A 486 -27.62 37.79 4.48
N GLU A 487 -28.19 36.63 4.57
CA GLU A 487 -27.54 35.37 4.32
C GLU A 487 -27.14 35.28 2.84
N SER A 488 -25.84 35.25 2.62
CA SER A 488 -25.28 34.84 1.32
C SER A 488 -25.51 33.34 1.17
N GLN A 489 -26.48 32.95 0.36
CA GLN A 489 -26.58 31.59 -0.13
C GLN A 489 -25.39 31.30 -1.05
N ALA A 490 -24.29 30.84 -0.47
CA ALA A 490 -23.34 30.01 -1.17
C ALA A 490 -24.04 28.68 -1.48
N THR A 491 -24.10 28.30 -2.73
CA THR A 491 -24.48 26.96 -3.16
C THR A 491 -23.49 25.95 -2.56
N ALA A 492 -23.77 25.58 -1.32
CA ALA A 492 -23.06 24.49 -0.67
C ALA A 492 -23.39 23.19 -1.43
N ARG A 493 -22.39 22.62 -2.09
CA ARG A 493 -22.43 21.23 -2.51
C ARG A 493 -22.64 20.40 -1.24
N LYS A 494 -23.80 19.83 -1.12
CA LYS A 494 -24.21 19.00 0.01
C LYS A 494 -23.28 17.79 0.08
N VAL A 495 -22.36 17.79 1.03
CA VAL A 495 -21.70 16.57 1.50
C VAL A 495 -22.78 15.76 2.19
N LEU A 496 -23.12 14.61 1.66
CA LEU A 496 -24.03 13.67 2.30
C LEU A 496 -23.33 13.07 3.51
N GLU A 497 -23.63 13.55 4.69
CA GLU A 497 -23.47 12.79 5.93
C GLU A 497 -24.47 11.62 5.88
N ILE A 498 -23.94 10.41 5.94
CA ILE A 498 -24.77 9.22 6.14
C ILE A 498 -25.23 9.25 7.59
N THR A 499 -26.48 9.61 7.81
CA THR A 499 -27.13 9.38 9.09
C THR A 499 -27.33 7.88 9.27
N ASP A 500 -26.73 7.35 10.31
CA ASP A 500 -26.96 5.98 10.80
C ASP A 500 -28.45 5.72 10.99
N THR A 501 -29.01 4.86 10.15
CA THR A 501 -30.26 4.18 10.46
C THR A 501 -29.87 2.82 11.05
N ASP A 502 -30.09 2.72 12.37
CA ASP A 502 -30.01 1.48 13.12
C ASP A 502 -30.86 0.39 12.45
N SER A 503 -30.16 -0.61 11.91
CA SER A 503 -30.73 -1.93 11.73
C SER A 503 -29.71 -2.94 12.29
N HIS A 504 -30.05 -3.46 13.47
CA HIS A 504 -29.34 -4.58 14.07
C HIS A 504 -29.39 -5.80 13.15
N MET A 505 -28.30 -6.07 12.46
CA MET A 505 -28.02 -7.37 11.90
C MET A 505 -26.79 -7.96 12.58
N GLU A 506 -26.89 -9.20 13.04
CA GLU A 506 -25.81 -9.93 13.68
C GLU A 506 -24.58 -9.97 12.75
N ALA A 507 -23.45 -9.45 13.25
CA ALA A 507 -22.22 -9.36 12.50
C ALA A 507 -21.57 -10.75 12.38
N VAL A 508 -21.44 -11.23 11.16
CA VAL A 508 -20.63 -12.40 10.82
C VAL A 508 -19.15 -12.05 11.05
N PRO A 509 -18.32 -12.95 11.64
CA PRO A 509 -16.90 -12.67 11.85
C PRO A 509 -16.16 -12.41 10.53
N PRO A 510 -15.12 -11.56 10.52
CA PRO A 510 -14.39 -11.23 9.31
C PRO A 510 -13.71 -12.47 8.73
N LEU A 511 -14.00 -12.74 7.48
CA LEU A 511 -13.23 -13.65 6.67
C LEU A 511 -12.03 -12.86 6.11
N SER A 512 -10.85 -13.45 6.15
CA SER A 512 -9.69 -12.88 5.46
C SER A 512 -9.98 -12.75 3.97
N PRO A 513 -9.51 -11.70 3.29
CA PRO A 513 -9.62 -11.62 1.84
C PRO A 513 -9.01 -12.85 1.16
N PRO A 514 -9.55 -13.31 0.02
CA PRO A 514 -8.99 -14.43 -0.71
C PRO A 514 -7.50 -14.22 -1.00
N GLY A 515 -6.68 -15.22 -0.69
CA GLY A 515 -5.21 -15.14 -0.79
C GLY A 515 -4.49 -14.68 0.48
N MET A 516 -5.20 -14.45 1.58
CA MET A 516 -4.60 -14.17 2.88
C MET A 516 -4.54 -15.40 3.81
N ASP A 517 -5.28 -16.45 3.48
CA ASP A 517 -5.35 -17.67 4.31
C ASP A 517 -4.11 -18.57 4.16
N ASP A 518 -3.24 -18.29 3.18
CA ASP A 518 -2.00 -19.05 2.93
C ASP A 518 -0.78 -18.59 3.75
N ILE A 519 -0.92 -17.58 4.59
CA ILE A 519 0.15 -17.26 5.54
C ILE A 519 -0.14 -18.06 6.81
N GLY A 520 0.35 -19.30 6.79
CA GLY A 520 0.21 -20.31 7.83
C GLY A 520 0.10 -19.77 9.25
N MET A 521 -1.10 -19.78 9.78
CA MET A 521 -1.36 -19.86 11.19
C MET A 521 -1.50 -21.35 11.56
N GLU A 522 -0.51 -22.15 11.17
CA GLU A 522 -0.28 -23.47 11.76
C GLU A 522 0.83 -23.32 12.77
N THR A 523 0.40 -23.38 14.00
CA THR A 523 1.02 -23.94 15.21
C THR A 523 2.55 -23.90 15.29
N LEU A 524 3.03 -23.02 16.13
CA LEU A 524 4.04 -23.35 17.14
C LEU A 524 3.73 -22.59 18.44
#